data_d5ba7a4ecf26b13b4d548ad31a2b1038
#
_entry.id   d5ba7a4ecf26b13b4d548ad31a2b1038
#
_cell.length_a   1.000
_cell.length_b   1.000
_cell.length_c   1.000
_cell.angle_alpha   90.00
_cell.angle_beta   90.00
_cell.angle_gamma   90.00
#
_symmetry.space_group_name_H-M   'P 1'
#
loop_
_entity.id
_entity.type
_entity.pdbx_description
1 polymer ?
#
loop_
_entity_poly.entity_id
_entity_poly.type
_entity_poly.pdbx_seq_one_letter_code
_entity_poly.pdbx_strand_id
1 'polypeptide(L)'
;LSMRMDTLSWVLALIVTGVGALVLLYCRWYFDGKQDLGQFAAVLLAFAGAMYGLVLTDDVVVLVMFWEVTSVLSYLLIGYYNRRAASRRAALQALLVTTLGGLVMLIGVVLIVVQAGPSSLSEILADPPVSPVATAALVLLLVGALSKSAIFPFHFWLPGAMAAPTPVSAYLHAAAMVKAGIYLVA
;
A
#
# COMPACT_ATOMS: atom_id res chain seq x y z
N LEU A 1 -3.50 19.85 -1.00
CA LEU A 1 -2.63 18.75 -0.54
C LEU A 1 -2.04 19.15 0.80
N SER A 2 -2.65 18.71 1.90
CA SER A 2 -2.08 18.82 3.23
C SER A 2 -1.16 17.62 3.47
N MET A 3 0.03 17.87 3.97
CA MET A 3 0.99 16.83 4.37
C MET A 3 1.18 16.93 5.88
N ARG A 4 1.20 15.78 6.54
CA ARG A 4 1.46 15.65 7.96
C ARG A 4 2.62 14.70 8.18
N MET A 5 3.50 15.05 9.09
CA MET A 5 4.61 14.20 9.51
C MET A 5 4.55 14.06 11.02
N ASP A 6 3.98 12.97 11.48
CA ASP A 6 4.05 12.55 12.87
C ASP A 6 5.19 11.53 13.08
N THR A 7 5.37 11.07 14.30
CA THR A 7 6.44 10.11 14.63
C THR A 7 6.30 8.80 13.86
N LEU A 8 5.08 8.30 13.66
CA LEU A 8 4.84 7.07 12.92
C LEU A 8 5.12 7.25 11.44
N SER A 9 4.61 8.33 10.83
CA SER A 9 4.87 8.69 9.44
C SER A 9 6.35 8.85 9.17
N TRP A 10 7.09 9.49 10.09
CA TRP A 10 8.54 9.68 9.97
C TRP A 10 9.29 8.34 9.98
N VAL A 11 8.97 7.44 10.92
CA VAL A 11 9.59 6.11 11.00
C VAL A 11 9.28 5.29 9.74
N LEU A 12 8.03 5.30 9.27
CA LEU A 12 7.65 4.59 8.06
C LEU A 12 8.30 5.19 6.80
N ALA A 13 8.40 6.50 6.71
CA ALA A 13 9.10 7.18 5.62
C ALA A 13 10.59 6.78 5.57
N LEU A 14 11.26 6.70 6.71
CA LEU A 14 12.64 6.19 6.80
C LEU A 14 12.76 4.73 6.37
N ILE A 15 11.82 3.87 6.79
CA ILE A 15 11.82 2.46 6.38
C ILE A 15 11.60 2.36 4.87
N VAL A 16 10.61 3.06 4.32
CA VAL A 16 10.30 3.03 2.89
C VAL A 16 11.47 3.51 2.05
N THR A 17 12.08 4.64 2.40
CA THR A 17 13.20 5.20 1.64
C THR A 17 14.51 4.48 1.90
N GLY A 18 14.85 4.18 3.15
CA GLY A 18 16.10 3.55 3.53
C GLY A 18 16.19 2.11 3.04
N VAL A 19 15.18 1.28 3.32
CA VAL A 19 15.16 -0.10 2.81
C VAL A 19 15.01 -0.11 1.30
N GLY A 20 14.23 0.81 0.72
CA GLY A 20 14.11 0.97 -0.73
C GLY A 20 15.44 1.25 -1.41
N ALA A 21 16.26 2.14 -0.86
CA ALA A 21 17.59 2.43 -1.37
C ALA A 21 18.53 1.21 -1.30
N LEU A 22 18.51 0.48 -0.16
CA LEU A 22 19.30 -0.73 0.00
C LEU A 22 18.89 -1.83 -0.98
N VAL A 23 17.58 -2.00 -1.21
CA VAL A 23 17.04 -2.97 -2.16
C VAL A 23 17.41 -2.59 -3.59
N LEU A 24 17.33 -1.32 -3.98
CA LEU A 24 17.78 -0.85 -5.30
C LEU A 24 19.28 -1.10 -5.51
N LEU A 25 20.07 -0.84 -4.48
CA LEU A 25 21.51 -1.13 -4.52
C LEU A 25 21.75 -2.63 -4.70
N TYR A 26 21.04 -3.49 -3.96
CA TYR A 26 21.13 -4.94 -4.07
C TYR A 26 20.73 -5.45 -5.46
N CYS A 27 19.73 -4.85 -6.10
CA CYS A 27 19.26 -5.24 -7.44
C CYS A 27 20.38 -5.17 -8.50
N ARG A 28 21.35 -4.29 -8.32
CA ARG A 28 22.50 -4.17 -9.23
C ARG A 28 23.31 -5.48 -9.35
N TRP A 29 23.40 -6.24 -8.27
CA TRP A 29 24.11 -7.52 -8.24
C TRP A 29 23.17 -8.73 -8.39
N TYR A 30 21.87 -8.56 -8.07
CA TYR A 30 20.89 -9.64 -8.14
C TYR A 30 20.49 -9.98 -9.58
N PHE A 31 20.39 -8.98 -10.45
CA PHE A 31 20.02 -9.17 -11.85
C PHE A 31 21.26 -9.28 -12.74
N ASP A 32 21.44 -10.47 -13.38
CA ASP A 32 22.54 -10.80 -14.29
C ASP A 32 22.42 -10.11 -15.66
N GLY A 33 22.46 -8.79 -15.76
CA GLY A 33 22.60 -8.04 -17.02
C GLY A 33 21.69 -8.35 -18.22
N LYS A 34 20.94 -9.46 -18.17
CA LYS A 34 20.01 -9.95 -19.20
C LYS A 34 18.56 -9.51 -18.98
N GLN A 35 18.28 -8.83 -17.86
CA GLN A 35 16.93 -8.40 -17.49
C GLN A 35 16.88 -6.88 -17.55
N ASP A 36 15.70 -6.32 -17.87
CA ASP A 36 15.51 -4.88 -17.93
C ASP A 36 15.49 -4.28 -16.52
N LEU A 37 16.68 -4.07 -15.96
CA LEU A 37 16.89 -3.45 -14.66
C LEU A 37 16.28 -2.04 -14.60
N GLY A 38 16.29 -1.32 -15.74
CA GLY A 38 15.76 0.04 -15.83
C GLY A 38 14.26 0.07 -15.56
N GLN A 39 13.49 -0.78 -16.23
CA GLN A 39 12.06 -0.89 -16.03
C GLN A 39 11.73 -1.35 -14.60
N PHE A 40 12.44 -2.34 -14.11
CA PHE A 40 12.27 -2.84 -12.73
C PHE A 40 12.51 -1.74 -11.69
N ALA A 41 13.64 -1.05 -11.79
CA ALA A 41 14.01 0.03 -10.87
C ALA A 41 13.00 1.20 -10.92
N ALA A 42 12.52 1.55 -12.12
CA ALA A 42 11.52 2.60 -12.28
C ALA A 42 10.20 2.25 -11.56
N VAL A 43 9.69 1.02 -11.70
CA VAL A 43 8.47 0.59 -11.02
C VAL A 43 8.68 0.51 -9.51
N LEU A 44 9.85 0.04 -9.05
CA LEU A 44 10.18 -0.02 -7.63
C LEU A 44 10.28 1.38 -7.01
N LEU A 45 10.91 2.34 -7.71
CA LEU A 45 10.97 3.75 -7.31
C LEU A 45 9.59 4.41 -7.30
N ALA A 46 8.77 4.16 -8.31
CA ALA A 46 7.39 4.65 -8.34
C ALA A 46 6.58 4.12 -7.15
N PHE A 47 6.75 2.83 -6.82
CA PHE A 47 6.13 2.23 -5.65
C PHE A 47 6.61 2.87 -4.33
N ALA A 48 7.92 3.09 -4.20
CA ALA A 48 8.48 3.79 -3.03
C ALA A 48 7.92 5.21 -2.90
N GLY A 49 7.83 5.95 -4.00
CA GLY A 49 7.24 7.29 -4.05
C GLY A 49 5.76 7.29 -3.67
N ALA A 50 4.98 6.34 -4.19
CA ALA A 50 3.57 6.20 -3.84
C ALA A 50 3.37 5.85 -2.35
N MET A 51 4.19 4.96 -1.79
CA MET A 51 4.19 4.64 -0.36
C MET A 51 4.61 5.83 0.50
N TYR A 52 5.61 6.59 0.06
CA TYR A 52 6.04 7.80 0.73
C TYR A 52 4.92 8.85 0.74
N GLY A 53 4.24 9.06 -0.39
CA GLY A 53 3.07 9.93 -0.48
C GLY A 53 1.92 9.46 0.42
N LEU A 54 1.68 8.16 0.50
CA LEU A 54 0.65 7.57 1.34
C LEU A 54 0.86 7.88 2.83
N VAL A 55 2.09 7.73 3.33
CA VAL A 55 2.39 7.93 4.76
C VAL A 55 2.52 9.41 5.16
N LEU A 56 2.62 10.33 4.21
CA LEU A 56 2.72 11.76 4.46
C LEU A 56 1.42 12.52 4.24
N THR A 57 0.49 11.96 3.48
CA THR A 57 -0.75 12.70 3.19
C THR A 57 -1.66 12.78 4.39
N ASP A 58 -2.21 13.97 4.64
CA ASP A 58 -3.26 14.23 5.63
C ASP A 58 -4.65 14.28 4.99
N ASP A 59 -4.73 14.23 3.68
CA ASP A 59 -5.98 14.24 2.92
C ASP A 59 -6.45 12.80 2.66
N VAL A 60 -7.65 12.48 3.17
CA VAL A 60 -8.20 11.11 3.09
C VAL A 60 -8.46 10.64 1.66
N VAL A 61 -8.80 11.55 0.74
CA VAL A 61 -9.02 11.21 -0.68
C VAL A 61 -7.69 10.91 -1.36
N VAL A 62 -6.68 11.73 -1.11
CA VAL A 62 -5.33 11.54 -1.64
C VAL A 62 -4.69 10.26 -1.07
N LEU A 63 -5.00 9.92 0.19
CA LEU A 63 -4.59 8.66 0.80
C LEU A 63 -5.13 7.47 0.00
N VAL A 64 -6.42 7.47 -0.35
CA VAL A 64 -7.02 6.41 -1.18
C VAL A 64 -6.38 6.36 -2.57
N MET A 65 -6.08 7.50 -3.18
CA MET A 65 -5.38 7.53 -4.47
C MET A 65 -4.01 6.85 -4.39
N PHE A 66 -3.18 7.20 -3.41
CA PHE A 66 -1.89 6.54 -3.21
C PHE A 66 -2.05 5.07 -2.85
N TRP A 67 -3.10 4.71 -2.10
CA TRP A 67 -3.43 3.33 -1.78
C TRP A 67 -3.63 2.48 -3.03
N GLU A 68 -4.43 2.95 -3.98
CA GLU A 68 -4.67 2.23 -5.23
C GLU A 68 -3.44 2.23 -6.15
N VAL A 69 -2.69 3.34 -6.23
CA VAL A 69 -1.44 3.39 -6.99
C VAL A 69 -0.44 2.35 -6.47
N THR A 70 -0.31 2.19 -5.15
CA THR A 70 0.56 1.15 -4.57
C THR A 70 0.06 -0.27 -4.88
N SER A 71 -1.25 -0.50 -4.99
CA SER A 71 -1.82 -1.80 -5.38
C SER A 71 -1.47 -2.16 -6.83
N VAL A 72 -1.60 -1.21 -7.76
CA VAL A 72 -1.24 -1.41 -9.17
C VAL A 72 0.28 -1.62 -9.33
N LEU A 73 1.10 -0.81 -8.68
CA LEU A 73 2.56 -0.94 -8.77
C LEU A 73 3.06 -2.25 -8.15
N SER A 74 2.43 -2.71 -7.05
CA SER A 74 2.74 -4.03 -6.48
C SER A 74 2.39 -5.17 -7.43
N TYR A 75 1.26 -5.08 -8.14
CA TYR A 75 0.90 -6.05 -9.19
C TYR A 75 1.99 -6.15 -10.25
N LEU A 76 2.51 -5.02 -10.74
CA LEU A 76 3.59 -5.00 -11.73
C LEU A 76 4.88 -5.64 -11.19
N LEU A 77 5.22 -5.38 -9.92
CA LEU A 77 6.40 -5.94 -9.27
C LEU A 77 6.27 -7.44 -9.00
N ILE A 78 5.12 -7.91 -8.50
CA ILE A 78 4.87 -9.34 -8.25
C ILE A 78 4.82 -10.10 -9.58
N GLY A 79 4.21 -9.49 -10.60
CA GLY A 79 4.10 -10.04 -11.95
C GLY A 79 5.35 -9.89 -12.82
N TYR A 80 6.48 -9.45 -12.28
CA TYR A 80 7.70 -9.18 -13.05
C TYR A 80 8.12 -10.37 -13.93
N TYR A 81 8.08 -11.58 -13.41
CA TYR A 81 8.29 -12.80 -14.21
C TYR A 81 7.03 -13.20 -14.97
N ASN A 82 6.53 -12.35 -15.86
CA ASN A 82 5.27 -12.47 -16.57
C ASN A 82 5.15 -13.74 -17.44
N ARG A 83 6.26 -14.34 -17.84
CA ARG A 83 6.29 -15.62 -18.57
C ARG A 83 5.88 -16.80 -17.69
N ARG A 84 6.00 -16.70 -16.36
CA ARG A 84 5.61 -17.76 -15.43
C ARG A 84 4.14 -17.63 -15.05
N ALA A 85 3.34 -18.66 -15.33
CA ALA A 85 1.91 -18.67 -15.00
C ALA A 85 1.65 -18.48 -13.50
N ALA A 86 2.50 -19.04 -12.64
CA ALA A 86 2.42 -18.86 -11.19
C ALA A 86 2.57 -17.39 -10.77
N SER A 87 3.54 -16.65 -11.35
CA SER A 87 3.77 -15.23 -11.06
C SER A 87 2.57 -14.38 -11.49
N ARG A 88 2.01 -14.63 -12.69
CA ARG A 88 0.82 -13.91 -13.16
C ARG A 88 -0.41 -14.15 -12.28
N ARG A 89 -0.65 -15.40 -11.87
CA ARG A 89 -1.77 -15.73 -10.97
C ARG A 89 -1.61 -15.08 -9.60
N ALA A 90 -0.41 -15.14 -9.04
CA ALA A 90 -0.10 -14.52 -7.77
C ALA A 90 -0.27 -12.99 -7.79
N ALA A 91 0.22 -12.34 -8.85
CA ALA A 91 0.07 -10.91 -9.05
C ALA A 91 -1.42 -10.51 -9.16
N LEU A 92 -2.19 -11.24 -9.97
CA LEU A 92 -3.62 -10.99 -10.15
C LEU A 92 -4.40 -11.20 -8.84
N GLN A 93 -4.08 -12.26 -8.10
CA GLN A 93 -4.71 -12.54 -6.81
C GLN A 93 -4.41 -11.42 -5.80
N ALA A 94 -3.16 -10.96 -5.70
CA ALA A 94 -2.78 -9.85 -4.84
C ALA A 94 -3.52 -8.57 -5.24
N LEU A 95 -3.56 -8.24 -6.55
CA LEU A 95 -4.29 -7.07 -7.06
C LEU A 95 -5.77 -7.13 -6.69
N LEU A 96 -6.45 -8.24 -7.00
CA LEU A 96 -7.88 -8.38 -6.74
C LEU A 96 -8.21 -8.19 -5.26
N VAL A 97 -7.47 -8.82 -4.35
CA VAL A 97 -7.72 -8.72 -2.91
C VAL A 97 -7.47 -7.30 -2.41
N THR A 98 -6.34 -6.70 -2.80
CA THR A 98 -5.98 -5.36 -2.29
C THR A 98 -6.81 -4.24 -2.89
N THR A 99 -7.19 -4.35 -4.18
CA THR A 99 -8.06 -3.36 -4.83
C THR A 99 -9.51 -3.50 -4.36
N LEU A 100 -10.05 -4.72 -4.21
CA LEU A 100 -11.38 -4.88 -3.62
C LEU A 100 -11.43 -4.32 -2.21
N GLY A 101 -10.42 -4.59 -1.38
CA GLY A 101 -10.30 -3.98 -0.06
C GLY A 101 -10.21 -2.45 -0.10
N GLY A 102 -9.45 -1.90 -1.06
CA GLY A 102 -9.33 -0.46 -1.28
C GLY A 102 -10.64 0.20 -1.73
N LEU A 103 -11.42 -0.47 -2.59
CA LEU A 103 -12.75 0.01 -2.98
C LEU A 103 -13.73 0.01 -1.80
N VAL A 104 -13.69 -1.01 -0.94
CA VAL A 104 -14.47 -1.04 0.31
C VAL A 104 -14.04 0.11 1.23
N MET A 105 -12.74 0.35 1.37
CA MET A 105 -12.20 1.49 2.11
C MET A 105 -12.66 2.82 1.53
N LEU A 106 -12.68 2.97 0.20
CA LEU A 106 -13.17 4.17 -0.49
C LEU A 106 -14.61 4.49 -0.11
N ILE A 107 -15.50 3.48 -0.03
CA ILE A 107 -16.87 3.67 0.43
C ILE A 107 -16.87 4.23 1.87
N GLY A 108 -16.03 3.69 2.75
CA GLY A 108 -15.87 4.19 4.12
C GLY A 108 -15.41 5.66 4.16
N VAL A 109 -14.42 6.01 3.35
CA VAL A 109 -13.96 7.40 3.21
C VAL A 109 -15.07 8.33 2.73
N VAL A 110 -15.82 7.93 1.70
CA VAL A 110 -16.95 8.71 1.18
C VAL A 110 -18.00 8.96 2.27
N LEU A 111 -18.34 7.94 3.05
CA LEU A 111 -19.29 8.09 4.16
C LEU A 111 -18.81 9.07 5.23
N ILE A 112 -17.52 9.06 5.55
CA ILE A 112 -16.92 10.03 6.50
C ILE A 112 -16.96 11.45 5.91
N VAL A 113 -16.54 11.63 4.67
CA VAL A 113 -16.52 12.93 3.99
C VAL A 113 -17.93 13.53 3.84
N VAL A 114 -18.93 12.69 3.59
CA VAL A 114 -20.34 13.15 3.52
C VAL A 114 -20.85 13.63 4.88
N GLN A 115 -20.39 13.04 5.98
CA GLN A 115 -20.82 13.43 7.34
C GLN A 115 -20.03 14.59 7.93
N ALA A 116 -18.71 14.56 7.81
CA ALA A 116 -17.80 15.54 8.41
C ALA A 116 -17.43 16.70 7.47
N GLY A 117 -17.80 16.60 6.17
CA GLY A 117 -17.31 17.48 5.13
C GLY A 117 -15.91 17.05 4.64
N PRO A 118 -15.32 17.78 3.67
CA PRO A 118 -13.97 17.54 3.20
C PRO A 118 -12.97 17.87 4.31
N SER A 119 -12.61 16.89 5.10
CA SER A 119 -11.78 17.02 6.29
C SER A 119 -10.43 16.34 6.10
N SER A 120 -9.41 16.87 6.73
CA SER A 120 -8.13 16.18 6.84
C SER A 120 -8.24 14.99 7.82
N LEU A 121 -7.33 14.03 7.69
CA LEU A 121 -7.26 12.91 8.63
C LEU A 121 -7.05 13.40 10.06
N SER A 122 -6.23 14.44 10.23
CA SER A 122 -5.98 15.09 11.54
C SER A 122 -7.22 15.73 12.15
N GLU A 123 -8.08 16.35 11.34
CA GLU A 123 -9.36 16.93 11.82
C GLU A 123 -10.35 15.83 12.23
N ILE A 124 -10.47 14.75 11.45
CA ILE A 124 -11.32 13.60 11.77
C ILE A 124 -10.88 12.92 13.06
N LEU A 125 -9.56 12.82 13.30
CA LEU A 125 -9.01 12.24 14.53
C LEU A 125 -9.19 13.16 15.76
N ALA A 126 -9.20 14.47 15.56
CA ALA A 126 -9.39 15.45 16.65
C ALA A 126 -10.86 15.50 17.13
N ASP A 127 -11.80 15.37 16.20
CA ASP A 127 -13.25 15.37 16.50
C ASP A 127 -13.97 14.26 15.69
N PRO A 128 -13.85 13.00 16.14
CA PRO A 128 -14.40 11.86 15.44
C PRO A 128 -15.94 11.91 15.42
N PRO A 129 -16.57 11.79 14.24
CA PRO A 129 -18.03 11.78 14.14
C PRO A 129 -18.61 10.57 14.88
N VAL A 130 -19.51 10.83 15.83
CA VAL A 130 -20.19 9.78 16.60
C VAL A 130 -21.57 9.52 16.03
N SER A 131 -21.65 8.55 15.11
CA SER A 131 -22.91 8.14 14.50
C SER A 131 -22.85 6.67 14.06
N PRO A 132 -24.02 6.00 13.87
CA PRO A 132 -24.04 4.64 13.31
C PRO A 132 -23.39 4.55 11.92
N VAL A 133 -23.48 5.61 11.13
CA VAL A 133 -22.85 5.69 9.80
C VAL A 133 -21.32 5.81 9.92
N ALA A 134 -20.83 6.59 10.89
CA ALA A 134 -19.40 6.68 11.16
C ALA A 134 -18.83 5.32 11.62
N THR A 135 -19.56 4.59 12.45
CA THR A 135 -19.17 3.23 12.85
C THR A 135 -19.10 2.28 11.65
N ALA A 136 -20.08 2.35 10.74
CA ALA A 136 -20.04 1.57 9.50
C ALA A 136 -18.84 1.95 8.63
N ALA A 137 -18.55 3.25 8.50
CA ALA A 137 -17.41 3.75 7.76
C ALA A 137 -16.07 3.23 8.34
N LEU A 138 -15.92 3.24 9.66
CA LEU A 138 -14.71 2.69 10.32
C LEU A 138 -14.55 1.18 10.04
N VAL A 139 -15.62 0.40 10.06
CA VAL A 139 -15.57 -1.02 9.71
C VAL A 139 -15.10 -1.20 8.27
N LEU A 140 -15.58 -0.39 7.32
CA LEU A 140 -15.16 -0.45 5.93
C LEU A 140 -13.68 -0.05 5.75
N LEU A 141 -13.20 0.95 6.49
CA LEU A 141 -11.78 1.32 6.54
C LEU A 141 -10.92 0.17 7.06
N LEU A 142 -11.35 -0.49 8.14
CA LEU A 142 -10.66 -1.65 8.70
C LEU A 142 -10.59 -2.81 7.70
N VAL A 143 -11.66 -3.11 6.97
CA VAL A 143 -11.63 -4.15 5.93
C VAL A 143 -10.56 -3.85 4.88
N GLY A 144 -10.46 -2.60 4.42
CA GLY A 144 -9.40 -2.17 3.50
C GLY A 144 -8.01 -2.34 4.09
N ALA A 145 -7.80 -1.88 5.32
CA ALA A 145 -6.53 -2.01 6.04
C ALA A 145 -6.10 -3.48 6.21
N LEU A 146 -7.03 -4.35 6.66
CA LEU A 146 -6.79 -5.78 6.86
C LEU A 146 -6.44 -6.48 5.55
N SER A 147 -7.13 -6.13 4.44
CA SER A 147 -6.88 -6.73 3.13
C SER A 147 -5.46 -6.45 2.63
N LYS A 148 -5.00 -5.21 2.73
CA LYS A 148 -3.65 -4.80 2.29
C LYS A 148 -2.55 -5.30 3.22
N SER A 149 -2.83 -5.38 4.52
CA SER A 149 -1.89 -5.91 5.51
C SER A 149 -1.83 -7.44 5.56
N ALA A 150 -2.60 -8.13 4.69
CA ALA A 150 -2.68 -9.59 4.67
C ALA A 150 -3.00 -10.18 6.05
N ILE A 151 -3.90 -9.53 6.80
CA ILE A 151 -4.39 -10.03 8.08
C ILE A 151 -5.59 -10.94 7.83
N PHE A 152 -5.80 -11.94 8.68
CA PHE A 152 -6.95 -12.84 8.58
C PHE A 152 -8.26 -12.04 8.49
N PRO A 153 -9.18 -12.37 7.56
CA PRO A 153 -9.19 -13.54 6.65
C PRO A 153 -8.48 -13.32 5.30
N PHE A 154 -7.90 -12.16 5.03
CA PHE A 154 -7.36 -11.77 3.72
C PHE A 154 -5.89 -12.16 3.50
N HIS A 155 -5.30 -13.01 4.36
CA HIS A 155 -3.87 -13.35 4.34
C HIS A 155 -3.42 -14.23 3.16
N PHE A 156 -4.36 -14.89 2.48
CA PHE A 156 -4.09 -15.94 1.50
C PHE A 156 -3.35 -15.48 0.23
N TRP A 157 -3.37 -14.19 -0.11
CA TRP A 157 -2.63 -13.67 -1.26
C TRP A 157 -1.12 -13.53 -0.99
N LEU A 158 -0.72 -13.31 0.25
CA LEU A 158 0.66 -12.99 0.64
C LEU A 158 1.65 -14.12 0.35
N PRO A 159 1.38 -15.40 0.69
CA PRO A 159 2.27 -16.50 0.33
C PRO A 159 2.44 -16.65 -1.19
N GLY A 160 1.37 -16.47 -1.96
CA GLY A 160 1.43 -16.48 -3.43
C GLY A 160 2.32 -15.37 -4.00
N ALA A 161 2.29 -14.19 -3.41
CA ALA A 161 3.08 -13.05 -3.82
C ALA A 161 4.59 -13.24 -3.67
N MET A 162 5.05 -14.26 -2.91
CA MET A 162 6.46 -14.67 -2.84
C MET A 162 7.01 -15.24 -4.16
N ALA A 163 6.18 -15.46 -5.19
CA ALA A 163 6.63 -15.77 -6.55
C ALA A 163 7.37 -14.60 -7.23
N ALA A 164 7.34 -13.41 -6.64
CA ALA A 164 8.09 -12.22 -7.05
C ALA A 164 9.62 -12.42 -6.90
N PRO A 165 10.44 -11.61 -7.58
CA PRO A 165 11.88 -11.56 -7.31
C PRO A 165 12.16 -11.28 -5.82
N THR A 166 13.23 -11.86 -5.28
CA THR A 166 13.59 -11.69 -3.85
C THR A 166 13.65 -10.23 -3.39
N PRO A 167 14.25 -9.28 -4.16
CA PRO A 167 14.25 -7.86 -3.79
C PRO A 167 12.84 -7.29 -3.61
N VAL A 168 11.90 -7.69 -4.49
CA VAL A 168 10.49 -7.26 -4.42
C VAL A 168 9.84 -7.81 -3.16
N SER A 169 9.97 -9.11 -2.91
CA SER A 169 9.38 -9.74 -1.73
C SER A 169 9.90 -9.12 -0.44
N ALA A 170 11.21 -8.86 -0.35
CA ALA A 170 11.81 -8.20 0.80
C ALA A 170 11.26 -6.77 1.01
N TYR A 171 11.10 -6.01 -0.06
CA TYR A 171 10.64 -4.64 0.05
C TYR A 171 9.12 -4.52 0.28
N LEU A 172 8.31 -5.15 -0.57
CA LEU A 172 6.86 -5.04 -0.48
C LEU A 172 6.31 -5.63 0.82
N HIS A 173 6.75 -6.84 1.15
CA HIS A 173 6.13 -7.58 2.25
C HIS A 173 6.73 -7.25 3.61
N ALA A 174 8.02 -7.01 3.71
CA ALA A 174 8.66 -6.70 4.98
C ALA A 174 8.63 -5.20 5.31
N ALA A 175 8.91 -4.33 4.34
CA ALA A 175 9.18 -2.92 4.61
C ALA A 175 8.02 -1.96 4.30
N ALA A 176 7.24 -2.20 3.24
CA ALA A 176 6.38 -1.16 2.71
C ALA A 176 4.89 -1.54 2.64
N MET A 177 4.47 -2.37 1.69
CA MET A 177 3.06 -2.55 1.32
C MET A 177 2.17 -2.99 2.50
N VAL A 178 2.59 -4.00 3.24
CA VAL A 178 1.84 -4.57 4.37
C VAL A 178 1.73 -3.57 5.53
N LYS A 179 2.68 -2.64 5.63
CA LYS A 179 2.67 -1.59 6.67
C LYS A 179 1.64 -0.48 6.41
N ALA A 180 1.18 -0.32 5.17
CA ALA A 180 0.17 0.68 4.84
C ALA A 180 -1.14 0.49 5.62
N GLY A 181 -1.63 -0.75 5.75
CA GLY A 181 -2.83 -1.00 6.54
C GLY A 181 -2.61 -0.85 8.04
N ILE A 182 -1.43 -1.20 8.54
CA ILE A 182 -1.06 -0.96 9.94
C ILE A 182 -1.00 0.55 10.21
N TYR A 183 -0.43 1.34 9.29
CA TYR A 183 -0.38 2.80 9.38
C TYR A 183 -1.78 3.42 9.48
N LEU A 184 -2.74 2.91 8.71
CA LEU A 184 -4.11 3.44 8.70
C LEU A 184 -4.85 3.15 10.02
N VAL A 185 -4.48 2.08 10.73
CA VAL A 185 -5.16 1.64 11.97
C VAL A 185 -4.51 2.24 13.22
N ALA A 186 -3.25 2.65 13.13
CA ALA A 186 -2.48 3.20 14.27
C ALA A 186 -2.72 4.69 14.48
#